data_8d1165b0bb8fd62210d2f23c8ff42abc
#
_entry.id   8d1165b0bb8fd62210d2f23c8ff42abc
#
_cell.length_a   1.000
_cell.length_b   1.000
_cell.length_c   1.000
_cell.angle_alpha   90.00
_cell.angle_beta   90.00
_cell.angle_gamma   90.00
#
_symmetry.space_group_name_H-M   'P 1'
#
loop_
_entity.id
_entity.type
_entity.pdbx_description
1 polymer ?
#
loop_
_entity_poly.entity_id
_entity_poly.type
_entity_poly.pdbx_seq_one_letter_code
_entity_poly.pdbx_strand_id
1 'polypeptide(L)'
;MTAPRLLVVPGGTAIGAVALANASIHKLVELYEERQSDPNHPAPHTVVVLRAPEDVPPATLRGSAVSPEEAFPEDRYPGLAEAINADPNFFDGIDLVVPTSGSSAGSPRLVGLSIEALMASAKATELALEGPGRWILAMPAHHIAGAMILLRAAVAETNPQIVDTSEGFDPRALLPAIQGATQDDMPGYLSLVPTQLTQCLDAGEEVVGPMRSLAAILVGGAATNQQLLARATEAGLKVRLTYGMTETAGGCVYDGKPLPGTSVRAVDWDGRTRLAIHGPTLMTRYLDAESPFFDEGGHRWL
;
A
#
# COMPACT_ATOMS: atom_id res chain seq x y z
N MET A 1 21.00 -16.01 -13.99
CA MET A 1 20.37 -15.52 -12.75
C MET A 1 19.55 -16.66 -12.17
N THR A 2 19.51 -16.82 -10.84
CA THR A 2 18.61 -17.80 -10.19
C THR A 2 17.19 -17.27 -10.23
N ALA A 3 16.19 -18.16 -10.43
CA ALA A 3 14.78 -17.77 -10.39
C ALA A 3 14.45 -17.05 -9.05
N PRO A 4 13.59 -16.02 -9.07
CA PRO A 4 13.22 -15.29 -7.85
C PRO A 4 12.47 -16.19 -6.88
N ARG A 5 12.63 -15.90 -5.59
CA ARG A 5 11.86 -16.55 -4.53
C ARG A 5 10.50 -15.89 -4.41
N LEU A 6 9.42 -16.64 -4.64
CA LEU A 6 8.05 -16.16 -4.46
C LEU A 6 7.59 -16.42 -3.03
N LEU A 7 7.25 -15.37 -2.29
CA LEU A 7 6.68 -15.44 -0.95
C LEU A 7 5.23 -14.95 -1.01
N VAL A 8 4.28 -15.87 -1.01
CA VAL A 8 2.85 -15.50 -0.89
C VAL A 8 2.54 -15.26 0.58
N VAL A 9 2.01 -14.10 0.91
CA VAL A 9 1.86 -13.66 2.30
C VAL A 9 0.42 -13.21 2.54
N PRO A 10 -0.22 -13.71 3.63
CA PRO A 10 -1.55 -13.24 3.99
C PRO A 10 -1.52 -11.77 4.39
N GLY A 11 -2.50 -11.02 3.92
CA GLY A 11 -2.78 -9.66 4.39
C GLY A 11 -3.89 -9.68 5.46
N GLY A 12 -4.93 -8.87 5.27
CA GLY A 12 -5.99 -8.72 6.27
C GLY A 12 -5.60 -7.79 7.41
N THR A 13 -6.32 -7.86 8.52
CA THR A 13 -6.10 -7.05 9.73
C THR A 13 -5.88 -7.90 10.98
N ALA A 14 -6.08 -9.21 10.91
CA ALA A 14 -5.79 -10.11 12.03
C ALA A 14 -4.29 -10.07 12.35
N ILE A 15 -3.95 -9.96 13.64
CA ILE A 15 -2.58 -9.72 14.13
C ILE A 15 -1.57 -10.72 13.54
N GLY A 16 -1.91 -12.01 13.49
CA GLY A 16 -1.00 -13.04 12.97
C GLY A 16 -0.69 -12.89 11.47
N ALA A 17 -1.69 -12.55 10.66
CA ALA A 17 -1.53 -12.31 9.22
C ALA A 17 -0.69 -11.03 8.98
N VAL A 18 -1.01 -9.96 9.69
CA VAL A 18 -0.27 -8.69 9.59
C VAL A 18 1.18 -8.84 10.04
N ALA A 19 1.45 -9.63 11.09
CA ALA A 19 2.83 -9.87 11.55
C ALA A 19 3.71 -10.50 10.46
N LEU A 20 3.16 -11.47 9.69
CA LEU A 20 3.90 -12.09 8.59
C LEU A 20 4.10 -11.10 7.42
N ALA A 21 3.07 -10.33 7.06
CA ALA A 21 3.17 -9.29 6.04
C ALA A 21 4.20 -8.21 6.45
N ASN A 22 4.16 -7.76 7.70
CA ASN A 22 5.10 -6.80 8.25
C ASN A 22 6.55 -7.31 8.17
N ALA A 23 6.80 -8.53 8.64
CA ALA A 23 8.14 -9.14 8.57
C ALA A 23 8.66 -9.25 7.13
N SER A 24 7.79 -9.61 6.18
CA SER A 24 8.14 -9.71 4.76
C SER A 24 8.47 -8.36 4.14
N ILE A 25 7.71 -7.32 4.48
CA ILE A 25 7.95 -5.95 3.99
C ILE A 25 9.22 -5.37 4.63
N HIS A 26 9.46 -5.57 5.93
CA HIS A 26 10.72 -5.20 6.57
C HIS A 26 11.91 -5.84 5.86
N LYS A 27 11.81 -7.13 5.51
CA LYS A 27 12.90 -7.80 4.78
C LYS A 27 13.14 -7.23 3.40
N LEU A 28 12.10 -6.77 2.68
CA LEU A 28 12.29 -6.06 1.41
C LEU A 28 13.04 -4.74 1.60
N VAL A 29 12.72 -3.97 2.64
CA VAL A 29 13.42 -2.71 2.97
C VAL A 29 14.88 -2.99 3.32
N GLU A 30 15.17 -3.95 4.21
CA GLU A 30 16.54 -4.36 4.56
C GLU A 30 17.34 -4.76 3.31
N LEU A 31 16.79 -5.62 2.44
CA LEU A 31 17.46 -6.05 1.22
C LEU A 31 17.71 -4.89 0.24
N TYR A 32 16.82 -3.91 0.20
CA TYR A 32 17.03 -2.70 -0.58
C TYR A 32 18.21 -1.89 -0.04
N GLU A 33 18.28 -1.66 1.26
CA GLU A 33 19.35 -0.91 1.93
C GLU A 33 20.70 -1.64 1.80
N GLU A 34 20.71 -2.96 1.95
CA GLU A 34 21.89 -3.80 1.73
C GLU A 34 22.42 -3.64 0.29
N ARG A 35 21.52 -3.66 -0.73
CA ARG A 35 21.91 -3.45 -2.14
C ARG A 35 22.41 -2.03 -2.42
N GLN A 36 21.86 -1.00 -1.75
CA GLN A 36 22.36 0.37 -1.87
C GLN A 36 23.77 0.50 -1.29
N SER A 37 24.07 -0.23 -0.22
CA SER A 37 25.37 -0.22 0.46
C SER A 37 26.41 -1.11 -0.25
N ASP A 38 25.98 -2.24 -0.81
CA ASP A 38 26.81 -3.17 -1.60
C ASP A 38 26.04 -3.65 -2.84
N PRO A 39 26.26 -3.02 -4.02
CA PRO A 39 25.60 -3.42 -5.27
C PRO A 39 25.86 -4.87 -5.71
N ASN A 40 26.89 -5.53 -5.16
CA ASN A 40 27.22 -6.93 -5.43
C ASN A 40 26.66 -7.89 -4.36
N HIS A 41 25.81 -7.39 -3.45
CA HIS A 41 25.23 -8.22 -2.40
C HIS A 41 24.52 -9.46 -2.97
N PRO A 42 24.88 -10.68 -2.52
CA PRO A 42 24.45 -11.92 -3.16
C PRO A 42 23.04 -12.39 -2.79
N ALA A 43 22.22 -11.54 -2.17
CA ALA A 43 20.88 -11.93 -1.77
C ALA A 43 20.03 -12.32 -2.98
N PRO A 44 19.31 -13.45 -2.92
CA PRO A 44 18.43 -13.86 -4.00
C PRO A 44 17.29 -12.84 -4.17
N HIS A 45 16.91 -12.57 -5.42
CA HIS A 45 15.72 -11.76 -5.69
C HIS A 45 14.50 -12.41 -5.04
N THR A 46 13.78 -11.65 -4.23
CA THR A 46 12.60 -12.11 -3.51
C THR A 46 11.41 -11.24 -3.90
N VAL A 47 10.33 -11.89 -4.32
CA VAL A 47 9.07 -11.23 -4.66
C VAL A 47 8.03 -11.59 -3.62
N VAL A 48 7.52 -10.60 -2.89
CA VAL A 48 6.42 -10.76 -1.93
C VAL A 48 5.10 -10.60 -2.68
N VAL A 49 4.21 -11.58 -2.56
CA VAL A 49 2.86 -11.56 -3.15
C VAL A 49 1.85 -11.45 -2.04
N LEU A 50 1.24 -10.28 -1.87
CA LEU A 50 0.20 -10.07 -0.86
C LEU A 50 -1.14 -10.61 -1.35
N ARG A 51 -1.85 -11.34 -0.48
CA ARG A 51 -3.15 -11.97 -0.74
C ARG A 51 -4.13 -11.73 0.40
N ALA A 52 -5.41 -11.81 0.09
CA ALA A 52 -6.41 -11.96 1.13
C ALA A 52 -6.14 -13.27 1.92
N PRO A 53 -6.39 -13.32 3.23
CA PRO A 53 -6.06 -14.47 4.07
C PRO A 53 -6.63 -15.80 3.56
N GLU A 54 -7.84 -15.78 3.02
CA GLU A 54 -8.53 -16.94 2.44
C GLU A 54 -7.89 -17.45 1.13
N ASP A 55 -7.03 -16.65 0.52
CA ASP A 55 -6.41 -16.91 -0.78
C ASP A 55 -4.96 -17.39 -0.68
N VAL A 56 -4.49 -17.63 0.54
CA VAL A 56 -3.09 -18.01 0.79
C VAL A 56 -2.96 -19.53 0.85
N PRO A 57 -2.05 -20.13 0.04
CA PRO A 57 -1.81 -21.57 0.09
C PRO A 57 -1.34 -22.02 1.49
N PRO A 58 -1.77 -23.20 1.97
CA PRO A 58 -1.36 -23.72 3.29
C PRO A 58 0.15 -23.85 3.49
N ALA A 59 0.93 -24.07 2.43
CA ALA A 59 2.38 -24.13 2.46
C ALA A 59 3.03 -22.81 2.88
N THR A 60 2.38 -21.69 2.56
CA THR A 60 2.90 -20.33 2.77
C THR A 60 2.90 -19.92 4.25
N LEU A 61 2.01 -20.49 5.06
CA LEU A 61 1.97 -20.26 6.51
C LEU A 61 3.27 -20.69 7.22
N ARG A 62 4.19 -21.33 6.51
CA ARG A 62 5.51 -21.75 6.98
C ARG A 62 6.64 -20.80 6.59
N GLY A 63 6.36 -19.68 5.88
CA GLY A 63 7.39 -18.72 5.42
C GLY A 63 8.32 -19.30 4.33
N SER A 64 7.90 -20.36 3.65
CA SER A 64 8.65 -21.00 2.55
C SER A 64 8.36 -20.32 1.23
N ALA A 65 9.35 -20.27 0.34
CA ALA A 65 9.11 -19.93 -1.06
C ALA A 65 8.21 -20.99 -1.71
N VAL A 66 7.32 -20.56 -2.58
CA VAL A 66 6.37 -21.40 -3.32
C VAL A 66 6.68 -21.39 -4.81
N SER A 67 6.16 -22.37 -5.55
CA SER A 67 6.28 -22.40 -7.02
C SER A 67 5.36 -21.35 -7.67
N PRO A 68 5.58 -21.01 -8.97
CA PRO A 68 4.64 -20.15 -9.69
C PRO A 68 3.20 -20.69 -9.72
N GLU A 69 3.01 -22.00 -9.84
CA GLU A 69 1.70 -22.65 -9.86
C GLU A 69 0.99 -22.54 -8.52
N GLU A 70 1.73 -22.60 -7.41
CA GLU A 70 1.18 -22.38 -6.06
C GLU A 70 0.88 -20.91 -5.79
N ALA A 71 1.77 -20.00 -6.27
CA ALA A 71 1.58 -18.56 -6.12
C ALA A 71 0.42 -18.04 -6.98
N PHE A 72 0.25 -18.59 -8.18
CA PHE A 72 -0.73 -18.15 -9.18
C PHE A 72 -1.48 -19.35 -9.76
N PRO A 73 -2.45 -19.93 -9.02
CA PRO A 73 -3.22 -21.08 -9.45
C PRO A 73 -3.97 -20.81 -10.77
N GLU A 74 -3.98 -21.80 -11.67
CA GLU A 74 -4.53 -21.71 -13.02
C GLU A 74 -6.00 -21.33 -13.08
N ASP A 75 -6.79 -21.78 -12.11
CA ASP A 75 -8.23 -21.50 -11.99
C ASP A 75 -8.52 -20.01 -11.66
N ARG A 76 -7.54 -19.30 -11.10
CA ARG A 76 -7.65 -17.87 -10.75
C ARG A 76 -6.83 -16.96 -11.67
N TYR A 77 -5.71 -17.45 -12.17
CA TYR A 77 -4.75 -16.69 -12.99
C TYR A 77 -4.35 -17.52 -14.23
N PRO A 78 -5.27 -17.70 -15.18
CA PRO A 78 -5.03 -18.56 -16.35
C PRO A 78 -3.77 -18.17 -17.12
N GLY A 79 -2.88 -19.15 -17.34
CA GLY A 79 -1.65 -19.00 -18.10
C GLY A 79 -0.53 -18.21 -17.40
N LEU A 80 -0.76 -17.62 -16.22
CA LEU A 80 0.24 -16.76 -15.57
C LEU A 80 1.45 -17.55 -15.08
N ALA A 81 1.25 -18.72 -14.47
CA ALA A 81 2.35 -19.57 -14.01
C ALA A 81 3.20 -20.07 -15.18
N GLU A 82 2.59 -20.42 -16.33
CA GLU A 82 3.30 -20.79 -17.56
C GLU A 82 4.13 -19.62 -18.08
N ALA A 83 3.58 -18.41 -18.14
CA ALA A 83 4.30 -17.21 -18.56
C ALA A 83 5.52 -16.90 -17.65
N ILE A 84 5.36 -17.07 -16.33
CA ILE A 84 6.45 -16.91 -15.36
C ILE A 84 7.57 -17.93 -15.61
N ASN A 85 7.21 -19.19 -15.82
CA ASN A 85 8.20 -20.25 -16.08
C ASN A 85 8.91 -20.10 -17.43
N ALA A 86 8.24 -19.48 -18.41
CA ALA A 86 8.80 -19.28 -19.76
C ALA A 86 9.77 -18.09 -19.82
N ASP A 87 9.67 -17.11 -18.94
CA ASP A 87 10.49 -15.91 -18.94
C ASP A 87 11.30 -15.77 -17.63
N PRO A 88 12.61 -16.05 -17.65
CA PRO A 88 13.46 -15.90 -16.47
C PRO A 88 13.54 -14.46 -15.92
N ASN A 89 13.16 -13.46 -16.72
CA ASN A 89 13.15 -12.04 -16.35
C ASN A 89 11.73 -11.54 -16.00
N PHE A 90 10.76 -12.44 -15.86
CA PHE A 90 9.36 -12.09 -15.62
C PHE A 90 9.16 -11.13 -14.44
N PHE A 91 9.97 -11.21 -13.41
CA PHE A 91 9.89 -10.35 -12.24
C PHE A 91 10.95 -9.23 -12.20
N ASP A 92 11.60 -8.92 -13.32
CA ASP A 92 12.57 -7.81 -13.35
C ASP A 92 11.91 -6.49 -12.93
N GLY A 93 12.49 -5.85 -11.90
CA GLY A 93 11.94 -4.62 -11.32
C GLY A 93 10.64 -4.80 -10.55
N ILE A 94 10.35 -6.02 -10.04
CA ILE A 94 9.17 -6.31 -9.22
C ILE A 94 9.63 -7.00 -7.94
N ASP A 95 9.38 -6.36 -6.80
CA ASP A 95 9.66 -6.88 -5.46
C ASP A 95 8.38 -7.14 -4.66
N LEU A 96 7.27 -6.46 -5.02
CA LEU A 96 5.97 -6.61 -4.38
C LEU A 96 4.87 -6.77 -5.43
N VAL A 97 3.99 -7.75 -5.22
CA VAL A 97 2.76 -7.93 -6.02
C VAL A 97 1.55 -7.69 -5.13
N VAL A 98 0.67 -6.79 -5.56
CA VAL A 98 -0.55 -6.41 -4.83
C VAL A 98 -1.75 -6.49 -5.75
N PRO A 99 -2.87 -7.13 -5.37
CA PRO A 99 -4.09 -7.09 -6.14
C PRO A 99 -4.74 -5.70 -6.08
N THR A 100 -5.36 -5.27 -7.18
CA THR A 100 -6.25 -4.09 -7.14
C THR A 100 -7.55 -4.43 -6.41
N SER A 101 -8.26 -3.40 -5.92
CA SER A 101 -9.55 -3.59 -5.21
C SER A 101 -10.72 -4.00 -6.12
N GLY A 102 -10.53 -4.13 -7.43
CA GLY A 102 -11.55 -4.59 -8.37
C GLY A 102 -12.75 -3.65 -8.59
N SER A 103 -12.64 -2.38 -8.25
CA SER A 103 -13.75 -1.41 -8.22
C SER A 103 -14.31 -0.97 -9.59
N SER A 104 -13.75 -1.42 -10.71
CA SER A 104 -14.16 -0.98 -12.05
C SER A 104 -14.48 -2.17 -12.96
N ALA A 105 -15.64 -2.82 -12.78
CA ALA A 105 -16.24 -3.78 -13.75
C ALA A 105 -15.33 -4.92 -14.27
N GLY A 106 -14.38 -5.41 -13.47
CA GLY A 106 -13.47 -6.50 -13.86
C GLY A 106 -12.93 -7.26 -12.66
N SER A 107 -12.29 -8.42 -12.90
CA SER A 107 -11.53 -9.13 -11.88
C SER A 107 -10.38 -8.26 -11.36
N PRO A 108 -9.97 -8.39 -10.07
CA PRO A 108 -8.78 -7.71 -9.55
C PRO A 108 -7.56 -8.00 -10.42
N ARG A 109 -6.79 -6.97 -10.76
CA ARG A 109 -5.52 -7.12 -11.49
C ARG A 109 -4.37 -7.26 -10.51
N LEU A 110 -3.30 -7.93 -10.94
CA LEU A 110 -2.07 -8.06 -10.18
C LEU A 110 -1.08 -6.98 -10.59
N VAL A 111 -0.79 -6.07 -9.67
CA VAL A 111 0.15 -4.95 -9.88
C VAL A 111 1.52 -5.34 -9.35
N GLY A 112 2.54 -5.31 -10.21
CA GLY A 112 3.94 -5.48 -9.84
C GLY A 112 4.59 -4.13 -9.54
N LEU A 113 5.17 -3.99 -8.36
CA LEU A 113 5.82 -2.79 -7.85
C LEU A 113 7.29 -3.08 -7.52
N SER A 114 8.18 -2.19 -7.90
CA SER A 114 9.56 -2.24 -7.44
C SER A 114 9.71 -1.65 -6.04
N ILE A 115 10.73 -2.07 -5.32
CA ILE A 115 11.04 -1.51 -4.00
C ILE A 115 11.40 -0.02 -4.12
N GLU A 116 12.02 0.41 -5.22
CA GLU A 116 12.32 1.81 -5.49
C GLU A 116 11.05 2.67 -5.56
N ALA A 117 10.00 2.18 -6.24
CA ALA A 117 8.72 2.88 -6.33
C ALA A 117 8.03 2.98 -4.96
N LEU A 118 8.09 1.90 -4.17
CA LEU A 118 7.56 1.86 -2.82
C LEU A 118 8.30 2.84 -1.88
N MET A 119 9.63 2.83 -1.91
CA MET A 119 10.48 3.75 -1.13
C MET A 119 10.27 5.21 -1.55
N ALA A 120 10.14 5.48 -2.85
CA ALA A 120 9.83 6.81 -3.35
C ALA A 120 8.47 7.32 -2.81
N SER A 121 7.44 6.45 -2.78
CA SER A 121 6.12 6.78 -2.22
C SER A 121 6.18 7.05 -0.70
N ALA A 122 6.92 6.22 0.05
CA ALA A 122 7.10 6.42 1.48
C ALA A 122 7.79 7.76 1.76
N LYS A 123 8.90 8.03 1.08
CA LYS A 123 9.66 9.28 1.20
C LYS A 123 8.83 10.52 0.83
N ALA A 124 8.07 10.45 -0.27
CA ALA A 124 7.20 11.55 -0.69
C ALA A 124 6.10 11.83 0.35
N THR A 125 5.58 10.80 1.01
CA THR A 125 4.62 10.93 2.12
C THR A 125 5.25 11.60 3.34
N GLU A 126 6.45 11.19 3.75
CA GLU A 126 7.18 11.82 4.87
C GLU A 126 7.40 13.31 4.64
N LEU A 127 7.82 13.69 3.41
CA LEU A 127 8.02 15.09 3.02
C LEU A 127 6.71 15.91 3.00
N ALA A 128 5.57 15.28 2.77
CA ALA A 128 4.26 15.94 2.75
C ALA A 128 3.59 16.02 4.13
N LEU A 129 4.07 15.25 5.09
CA LEU A 129 3.61 15.22 6.47
C LEU A 129 4.66 15.84 7.42
N GLU A 130 4.64 15.45 8.69
CA GLU A 130 5.59 15.94 9.71
C GLU A 130 6.84 15.05 9.83
N GLY A 131 7.21 14.34 8.75
CA GLY A 131 8.36 13.44 8.70
C GLY A 131 8.02 11.98 9.02
N PRO A 132 9.03 11.14 9.36
CA PRO A 132 8.82 9.77 9.77
C PRO A 132 7.96 9.69 11.03
N GLY A 133 7.18 8.61 11.18
CA GLY A 133 6.25 8.54 12.30
C GLY A 133 5.72 7.14 12.59
N ARG A 134 4.88 7.06 13.61
CA ARG A 134 4.20 5.84 14.04
C ARG A 134 2.87 5.69 13.32
N TRP A 135 2.71 4.58 12.62
CA TRP A 135 1.55 4.34 11.79
C TRP A 135 0.55 3.40 12.46
N ILE A 136 -0.74 3.72 12.33
CA ILE A 136 -1.85 2.87 12.74
C ILE A 136 -2.42 2.17 11.51
N LEU A 137 -2.45 0.84 11.54
CA LEU A 137 -3.03 -0.02 10.51
C LEU A 137 -4.45 -0.43 10.92
N ALA A 138 -5.45 0.15 10.29
CA ALA A 138 -6.88 -0.16 10.49
C ALA A 138 -7.56 -0.59 9.17
N MET A 139 -6.79 -1.14 8.24
CA MET A 139 -7.26 -1.63 6.95
C MET A 139 -6.42 -2.82 6.47
N PRO A 140 -6.96 -3.67 5.56
CA PRO A 140 -6.28 -4.90 5.15
C PRO A 140 -4.91 -4.65 4.52
N ALA A 141 -3.89 -5.37 4.99
CA ALA A 141 -2.51 -5.24 4.53
C ALA A 141 -2.27 -5.75 3.10
N HIS A 142 -3.20 -6.52 2.51
CA HIS A 142 -3.14 -6.95 1.11
C HIS A 142 -3.67 -5.92 0.11
N HIS A 143 -4.19 -4.79 0.57
CA HIS A 143 -4.44 -3.62 -0.26
C HIS A 143 -3.27 -2.65 -0.17
N ILE A 144 -3.01 -1.91 -1.25
CA ILE A 144 -1.84 -1.02 -1.32
C ILE A 144 -1.81 -0.01 -0.17
N ALA A 145 -2.95 0.50 0.28
CA ALA A 145 -2.99 1.45 1.39
C ALA A 145 -2.48 0.82 2.70
N GLY A 146 -2.88 -0.41 2.99
CA GLY A 146 -2.38 -1.16 4.16
C GLY A 146 -0.91 -1.57 4.01
N ALA A 147 -0.51 -2.09 2.84
CA ALA A 147 0.89 -2.42 2.55
C ALA A 147 1.82 -1.22 2.74
N MET A 148 1.39 -0.03 2.29
CA MET A 148 2.18 1.20 2.45
C MET A 148 2.25 1.70 3.91
N ILE A 149 1.30 1.35 4.77
CA ILE A 149 1.42 1.60 6.21
C ILE A 149 2.57 0.76 6.78
N LEU A 150 2.61 -0.54 6.45
CA LEU A 150 3.70 -1.43 6.89
C LEU A 150 5.06 -0.96 6.37
N LEU A 151 5.14 -0.57 5.09
CA LEU A 151 6.37 -0.06 4.49
C LEU A 151 6.85 1.24 5.17
N ARG A 152 5.96 2.21 5.39
CA ARG A 152 6.31 3.47 6.06
C ARG A 152 6.75 3.25 7.50
N ALA A 153 6.13 2.29 8.21
CA ALA A 153 6.57 1.91 9.54
C ALA A 153 7.98 1.29 9.51
N ALA A 154 8.27 0.42 8.53
CA ALA A 154 9.60 -0.17 8.34
C ALA A 154 10.65 0.90 8.04
N VAL A 155 10.36 1.83 7.11
CA VAL A 155 11.27 2.95 6.75
C VAL A 155 11.53 3.89 7.93
N ALA A 156 10.53 4.09 8.79
CA ALA A 156 10.66 4.89 10.01
C ALA A 156 11.26 4.10 11.20
N GLU A 157 11.70 2.86 10.97
CA GLU A 157 12.23 1.95 12.00
C GLU A 157 11.25 1.78 13.20
N THR A 158 9.94 1.78 12.92
CA THR A 158 8.88 1.60 13.91
C THR A 158 8.06 0.34 13.63
N ASN A 159 7.28 -0.09 14.62
CA ASN A 159 6.27 -1.12 14.42
C ASN A 159 4.89 -0.47 14.26
N PRO A 160 4.06 -0.92 13.29
CA PRO A 160 2.71 -0.40 13.13
C PRO A 160 1.84 -0.78 14.34
N GLN A 161 0.95 0.13 14.75
CA GLN A 161 -0.11 -0.17 15.71
C GLN A 161 -1.25 -0.85 14.96
N ILE A 162 -1.50 -2.13 15.23
CA ILE A 162 -2.47 -2.93 14.49
C ILE A 162 -3.84 -2.85 15.14
N VAL A 163 -4.85 -2.49 14.36
CA VAL A 163 -6.27 -2.55 14.73
C VAL A 163 -6.91 -3.69 13.96
N ASP A 164 -7.32 -4.74 14.65
CA ASP A 164 -8.01 -5.87 14.03
C ASP A 164 -9.42 -5.45 13.60
N THR A 165 -9.69 -5.51 12.30
CA THR A 165 -10.99 -5.20 11.70
C THR A 165 -11.57 -6.41 10.95
N SER A 166 -11.12 -7.62 11.25
CA SER A 166 -11.58 -8.86 10.60
C SER A 166 -13.07 -9.13 10.81
N GLU A 167 -13.61 -8.72 11.97
CA GLU A 167 -15.04 -8.81 12.29
C GLU A 167 -15.82 -7.50 11.99
N GLY A 168 -15.18 -6.56 11.30
CA GLY A 168 -15.70 -5.23 11.02
C GLY A 168 -14.94 -4.13 11.75
N PHE A 169 -15.12 -2.89 11.31
CA PHE A 169 -14.46 -1.75 11.91
C PHE A 169 -15.24 -1.22 13.12
N ASP A 170 -14.64 -1.29 14.30
CA ASP A 170 -15.12 -0.58 15.52
C ASP A 170 -14.21 0.63 15.79
N PRO A 171 -14.74 1.87 15.76
CA PRO A 171 -13.97 3.07 16.07
C PRO A 171 -13.26 3.04 17.44
N ARG A 172 -13.84 2.35 18.43
CA ARG A 172 -13.25 2.24 19.78
C ARG A 172 -11.98 1.37 19.79
N ALA A 173 -11.86 0.45 18.85
CA ALA A 173 -10.65 -0.36 18.70
C ALA A 173 -9.41 0.47 18.30
N LEU A 174 -9.61 1.72 17.83
CA LEU A 174 -8.51 2.67 17.59
C LEU A 174 -7.84 3.19 18.86
N LEU A 175 -8.52 3.23 20.01
CA LEU A 175 -8.05 3.93 21.21
C LEU A 175 -6.67 3.43 21.69
N PRO A 176 -6.43 2.12 21.87
CA PRO A 176 -5.11 1.62 22.25
C PRO A 176 -4.03 1.92 21.19
N ALA A 177 -4.41 1.83 19.90
CA ALA A 177 -3.50 2.09 18.80
C ALA A 177 -3.09 3.57 18.72
N ILE A 178 -4.04 4.49 18.96
CA ILE A 178 -3.75 5.94 19.07
C ILE A 178 -2.81 6.21 20.23
N GLN A 179 -3.07 5.63 21.40
CA GLN A 179 -2.19 5.76 22.55
C GLN A 179 -0.77 5.28 22.24
N GLY A 180 -0.63 4.11 21.58
CA GLY A 180 0.68 3.58 21.18
C GLY A 180 1.37 4.44 20.12
N ALA A 181 0.61 5.05 19.20
CA ALA A 181 1.19 5.90 18.16
C ALA A 181 1.57 7.30 18.64
N THR A 182 1.08 7.73 19.81
CA THR A 182 1.30 9.08 20.37
C THR A 182 1.99 9.04 21.74
N GLN A 183 2.70 7.95 22.05
CA GLN A 183 3.33 7.74 23.36
C GLN A 183 4.62 8.54 23.58
N ASP A 184 5.20 9.08 22.52
CA ASP A 184 6.44 9.86 22.52
C ASP A 184 6.31 11.04 21.52
N ASP A 185 7.41 11.77 21.28
CA ASP A 185 7.45 12.95 20.41
C ASP A 185 7.37 12.62 18.90
N MET A 186 7.41 11.34 18.52
CA MET A 186 7.31 10.94 17.12
C MET A 186 5.86 11.12 16.62
N PRO A 187 5.64 11.71 15.43
CA PRO A 187 4.30 11.92 14.88
C PRO A 187 3.50 10.62 14.75
N GLY A 188 2.26 10.61 15.22
CA GLY A 188 1.32 9.50 15.03
C GLY A 188 0.46 9.72 13.78
N TYR A 189 0.34 8.72 12.92
CA TYR A 189 -0.43 8.76 11.68
C TYR A 189 -1.46 7.64 11.60
N LEU A 190 -2.63 7.97 11.05
CA LEU A 190 -3.73 7.03 10.82
C LEU A 190 -4.19 7.13 9.36
N SER A 191 -4.50 6.00 8.72
CA SER A 191 -5.16 6.00 7.42
C SER A 191 -6.55 5.37 7.53
N LEU A 192 -7.55 6.03 6.96
CA LEU A 192 -8.95 5.61 6.96
C LEU A 192 -9.57 5.73 5.57
N VAL A 193 -10.62 4.96 5.34
CA VAL A 193 -11.56 5.23 4.24
C VAL A 193 -12.67 6.17 4.74
N PRO A 194 -13.40 6.91 3.85
CA PRO A 194 -14.41 7.88 4.28
C PRO A 194 -15.49 7.30 5.19
N THR A 195 -15.89 6.05 4.99
CA THR A 195 -16.87 5.37 5.83
C THR A 195 -16.37 5.15 7.26
N GLN A 196 -15.10 4.78 7.44
CA GLN A 196 -14.47 4.65 8.76
C GLN A 196 -14.37 5.99 9.47
N LEU A 197 -14.00 7.07 8.75
CA LEU A 197 -13.99 8.42 9.33
C LEU A 197 -15.40 8.84 9.80
N THR A 198 -16.44 8.52 9.01
CA THR A 198 -17.84 8.77 9.43
C THR A 198 -18.16 8.05 10.72
N GLN A 199 -17.82 6.76 10.82
CA GLN A 199 -18.07 5.96 12.03
C GLN A 199 -17.31 6.52 13.25
N CYS A 200 -16.06 7.00 13.06
CA CYS A 200 -15.31 7.65 14.13
C CYS A 200 -16.01 8.93 14.64
N LEU A 201 -16.48 9.78 13.72
CA LEU A 201 -17.19 11.00 14.08
C LEU A 201 -18.53 10.72 14.76
N ASP A 202 -19.24 9.66 14.33
CA ASP A 202 -20.52 9.24 14.91
C ASP A 202 -20.35 8.60 16.30
N ALA A 203 -19.17 8.00 16.59
CA ALA A 203 -18.83 7.48 17.91
C ALA A 203 -18.63 8.60 18.98
N GLY A 204 -18.47 9.85 18.54
CA GLY A 204 -18.42 11.02 19.41
C GLY A 204 -17.09 11.23 20.10
N GLU A 205 -17.12 12.04 21.17
CA GLU A 205 -15.93 12.60 21.84
C GLU A 205 -14.99 11.53 22.41
N GLU A 206 -15.51 10.39 22.81
CA GLU A 206 -14.73 9.26 23.31
C GLU A 206 -13.64 8.81 22.30
N VAL A 207 -13.97 8.82 21.01
CA VAL A 207 -13.06 8.44 19.91
C VAL A 207 -12.37 9.66 19.31
N VAL A 208 -13.14 10.71 19.03
CA VAL A 208 -12.65 11.94 18.38
C VAL A 208 -11.61 12.66 19.25
N GLY A 209 -11.83 12.71 20.57
CA GLY A 209 -10.89 13.35 21.49
C GLY A 209 -9.45 12.85 21.36
N PRO A 210 -9.20 11.54 21.52
CA PRO A 210 -7.89 10.95 21.29
C PRO A 210 -7.36 11.14 19.87
N MET A 211 -8.21 11.09 18.82
CA MET A 211 -7.77 11.28 17.42
C MET A 211 -7.15 12.66 17.15
N ARG A 212 -7.46 13.69 17.95
CA ARG A 212 -6.86 15.04 17.81
C ARG A 212 -5.36 15.06 18.11
N SER A 213 -4.85 14.08 18.87
CA SER A 213 -3.41 13.97 19.17
C SER A 213 -2.59 13.48 17.97
N LEU A 214 -3.22 12.87 16.97
CA LEU A 214 -2.53 12.43 15.76
C LEU A 214 -2.02 13.63 14.96
N ALA A 215 -0.83 13.47 14.36
CA ALA A 215 -0.22 14.47 13.49
C ALA A 215 -0.97 14.60 12.17
N ALA A 216 -1.46 13.49 11.60
CA ALA A 216 -2.35 13.49 10.44
C ALA A 216 -3.23 12.24 10.36
N ILE A 217 -4.41 12.42 9.75
CA ILE A 217 -5.34 11.35 9.39
C ILE A 217 -5.50 11.37 7.87
N LEU A 218 -4.91 10.38 7.18
CA LEU A 218 -5.03 10.24 5.74
C LEU A 218 -6.38 9.62 5.39
N VAL A 219 -7.14 10.26 4.52
CA VAL A 219 -8.45 9.76 4.08
C VAL A 219 -8.45 9.60 2.56
N GLY A 220 -8.67 8.38 2.09
CA GLY A 220 -8.60 8.04 0.67
C GLY A 220 -9.32 6.74 0.32
N GLY A 221 -9.03 6.21 -0.86
CA GLY A 221 -9.64 4.98 -1.37
C GLY A 221 -11.05 5.15 -1.95
N ALA A 222 -11.75 6.25 -1.65
CA ALA A 222 -13.03 6.63 -2.22
C ALA A 222 -13.22 8.15 -2.19
N ALA A 223 -14.20 8.64 -2.92
CA ALA A 223 -14.57 10.06 -2.89
C ALA A 223 -15.08 10.46 -1.51
N THR A 224 -14.55 11.56 -0.99
CA THR A 224 -14.96 12.14 0.29
C THR A 224 -15.82 13.37 0.02
N ASN A 225 -17.03 13.42 0.58
CA ASN A 225 -17.89 14.58 0.42
C ASN A 225 -17.49 15.74 1.33
N GLN A 226 -17.87 16.96 0.93
CA GLN A 226 -17.52 18.19 1.67
C GLN A 226 -18.14 18.24 3.07
N GLN A 227 -19.31 17.67 3.29
CA GLN A 227 -19.95 17.60 4.59
C GLN A 227 -19.13 16.80 5.60
N LEU A 228 -18.59 15.64 5.17
CA LEU A 228 -17.72 14.81 6.03
C LEU A 228 -16.44 15.57 6.41
N LEU A 229 -15.85 16.30 5.46
CA LEU A 229 -14.67 17.12 5.73
C LEU A 229 -14.96 18.26 6.68
N ALA A 230 -16.09 18.95 6.50
CA ALA A 230 -16.52 20.03 7.43
C ALA A 230 -16.69 19.48 8.85
N ARG A 231 -17.40 18.36 9.02
CA ARG A 231 -17.56 17.68 10.32
C ARG A 231 -16.21 17.33 10.97
N ALA A 232 -15.28 16.77 10.18
CA ALA A 232 -13.94 16.41 10.67
C ALA A 232 -13.14 17.65 11.10
N THR A 233 -13.23 18.75 10.34
CA THR A 233 -12.58 20.03 10.64
C THR A 233 -13.17 20.66 11.91
N GLU A 234 -14.49 20.71 12.04
CA GLU A 234 -15.20 21.20 13.23
C GLU A 234 -14.84 20.36 14.46
N ALA A 235 -14.66 19.06 14.29
CA ALA A 235 -14.19 18.15 15.32
C ALA A 235 -12.70 18.33 15.70
N GLY A 236 -11.96 19.19 15.00
CA GLY A 236 -10.53 19.46 15.25
C GLY A 236 -9.58 18.37 14.75
N LEU A 237 -10.02 17.52 13.83
CA LEU A 237 -9.19 16.46 13.26
C LEU A 237 -8.29 16.99 12.12
N LYS A 238 -7.04 16.55 12.10
CA LYS A 238 -6.04 16.92 11.07
C LYS A 238 -6.15 15.99 9.86
N VAL A 239 -7.26 16.07 9.14
CA VAL A 239 -7.51 15.24 7.95
C VAL A 239 -6.70 15.74 6.75
N ARG A 240 -6.10 14.79 6.02
CA ARG A 240 -5.43 14.99 4.72
C ARG A 240 -6.11 14.10 3.70
N LEU A 241 -6.70 14.69 2.67
CA LEU A 241 -7.29 13.93 1.57
C LEU A 241 -6.20 13.33 0.70
N THR A 242 -6.32 12.04 0.37
CA THR A 242 -5.35 11.37 -0.48
C THR A 242 -6.02 10.77 -1.71
N TYR A 243 -5.38 10.96 -2.86
CA TYR A 243 -5.70 10.28 -4.11
C TYR A 243 -4.51 9.44 -4.54
N GLY A 244 -4.79 8.23 -4.97
CA GLY A 244 -3.82 7.27 -5.48
C GLY A 244 -4.48 5.92 -5.72
N MET A 245 -3.70 4.99 -6.21
CA MET A 245 -4.13 3.64 -6.57
C MET A 245 -2.97 2.66 -6.37
N THR A 246 -3.22 1.37 -6.58
CA THR A 246 -2.17 0.36 -6.46
C THR A 246 -1.03 0.64 -7.44
N GLU A 247 -1.36 1.10 -8.63
CA GLU A 247 -0.46 1.42 -9.73
C GLU A 247 0.46 2.63 -9.47
N THR A 248 0.16 3.43 -8.42
CA THR A 248 0.99 4.58 -7.98
C THR A 248 1.65 4.34 -6.63
N ALA A 249 1.80 3.08 -6.21
CA ALA A 249 2.30 2.70 -4.87
C ALA A 249 1.56 3.46 -3.75
N GLY A 250 0.23 3.56 -3.86
CA GLY A 250 -0.65 4.26 -2.94
C GLY A 250 -0.87 5.74 -3.27
N GLY A 251 -1.06 6.57 -2.24
CA GLY A 251 -1.37 7.98 -2.39
C GLY A 251 -0.25 8.78 -3.05
N CYS A 252 -0.55 9.47 -4.13
CA CYS A 252 0.40 10.30 -4.88
C CYS A 252 -0.03 11.78 -5.01
N VAL A 253 -1.25 12.12 -4.56
CA VAL A 253 -1.76 13.51 -4.47
C VAL A 253 -2.41 13.69 -3.11
N TYR A 254 -1.97 14.69 -2.34
CA TYR A 254 -2.56 15.04 -1.03
C TYR A 254 -3.16 16.43 -1.08
N ASP A 255 -4.40 16.56 -0.62
CA ASP A 255 -5.19 17.82 -0.64
C ASP A 255 -5.15 18.54 -2.00
N GLY A 256 -5.26 17.76 -3.10
CA GLY A 256 -5.21 18.26 -4.47
C GLY A 256 -3.82 18.65 -4.98
N LYS A 257 -2.75 18.43 -4.21
CA LYS A 257 -1.37 18.72 -4.60
C LYS A 257 -0.61 17.43 -4.86
N PRO A 258 0.00 17.25 -6.05
CA PRO A 258 0.90 16.13 -6.30
C PRO A 258 2.04 16.09 -5.27
N LEU A 259 2.38 14.89 -4.82
CA LEU A 259 3.52 14.67 -3.93
C LEU A 259 4.86 14.93 -4.66
N PRO A 260 5.94 15.22 -3.92
CA PRO A 260 7.26 15.43 -4.52
C PRO A 260 7.65 14.31 -5.50
N GLY A 261 8.10 14.69 -6.69
CA GLY A 261 8.44 13.77 -7.78
C GLY A 261 7.26 13.31 -8.64
N THR A 262 6.02 13.60 -8.26
CA THR A 262 4.82 13.24 -9.02
C THR A 262 4.34 14.40 -9.89
N SER A 263 4.00 14.11 -11.14
CA SER A 263 3.32 15.02 -12.05
C SER A 263 1.95 14.45 -12.42
N VAL A 264 0.93 15.31 -12.42
CA VAL A 264 -0.44 14.93 -12.78
C VAL A 264 -0.98 15.92 -13.79
N ARG A 265 -1.62 15.41 -14.85
CA ARG A 265 -2.29 16.23 -15.85
C ARG A 265 -3.57 15.57 -16.34
N ALA A 266 -4.50 16.38 -16.82
CA ALA A 266 -5.68 15.89 -17.54
C ALA A 266 -5.29 15.59 -18.99
N VAL A 267 -5.72 14.45 -19.51
CA VAL A 267 -5.54 14.03 -20.90
C VAL A 267 -6.88 13.59 -21.48
N ASP A 268 -7.08 13.78 -22.79
CA ASP A 268 -8.17 13.13 -23.52
C ASP A 268 -7.70 11.71 -23.90
N TRP A 269 -8.44 10.71 -23.45
CA TRP A 269 -8.21 9.31 -23.77
C TRP A 269 -9.55 8.68 -24.19
N ASP A 270 -9.66 8.27 -25.44
CA ASP A 270 -10.88 7.72 -26.02
C ASP A 270 -12.12 8.63 -25.81
N GLY A 271 -11.96 9.95 -26.00
CA GLY A 271 -13.04 10.93 -25.84
C GLY A 271 -13.51 11.14 -24.40
N ARG A 272 -12.69 10.74 -23.44
CA ARG A 272 -12.94 10.98 -21.99
C ARG A 272 -11.74 11.65 -21.36
N THR A 273 -12.00 12.64 -20.51
CA THR A 273 -10.95 13.22 -19.68
C THR A 273 -10.50 12.22 -18.61
N ARG A 274 -9.21 11.88 -18.61
CA ARG A 274 -8.56 11.04 -17.60
C ARG A 274 -7.39 11.78 -16.96
N LEU A 275 -6.96 11.33 -15.78
CA LEU A 275 -5.74 11.80 -15.17
C LEU A 275 -4.58 10.92 -15.65
N ALA A 276 -3.56 11.55 -16.22
CA ALA A 276 -2.29 10.91 -16.48
C ALA A 276 -1.32 11.26 -15.36
N ILE A 277 -0.58 10.25 -14.87
CA ILE A 277 0.33 10.37 -13.73
C ILE A 277 1.72 9.94 -14.19
N HIS A 278 2.73 10.74 -13.84
CA HIS A 278 4.14 10.44 -14.04
C HIS A 278 4.91 10.62 -12.74
N GLY A 279 5.90 9.77 -12.50
CA GLY A 279 6.78 9.89 -11.34
C GLY A 279 7.42 8.56 -10.94
N PRO A 280 8.28 8.59 -9.92
CA PRO A 280 9.03 7.43 -9.46
C PRO A 280 8.18 6.38 -8.71
N THR A 281 6.91 6.69 -8.42
CA THR A 281 6.00 5.82 -7.66
C THR A 281 5.18 4.89 -8.54
N LEU A 282 5.37 4.94 -9.87
CA LEU A 282 4.58 4.14 -10.80
C LEU A 282 4.93 2.65 -10.70
N MET A 283 3.93 1.81 -10.89
CA MET A 283 4.10 0.36 -11.00
C MET A 283 5.09 0.01 -12.12
N THR A 284 5.69 -1.15 -12.02
CA THR A 284 6.49 -1.72 -13.11
C THR A 284 5.56 -2.17 -14.24
N ARG A 285 4.54 -2.98 -13.92
CA ARG A 285 3.52 -3.45 -14.86
C ARG A 285 2.39 -4.21 -14.16
N TYR A 286 1.34 -4.53 -14.89
CA TYR A 286 0.44 -5.62 -14.52
C TYR A 286 1.09 -6.97 -14.85
N LEU A 287 0.80 -8.01 -14.04
CA LEU A 287 1.27 -9.36 -14.28
C LEU A 287 0.31 -10.14 -15.20
N ASP A 288 -0.96 -9.80 -15.15
CA ASP A 288 -2.10 -10.54 -15.74
C ASP A 288 -2.87 -9.72 -16.77
N ALA A 289 -2.33 -8.59 -17.19
CA ALA A 289 -2.95 -7.71 -18.18
C ALA A 289 -1.91 -6.81 -18.86
N GLU A 290 -2.29 -6.20 -19.97
CA GLU A 290 -1.51 -5.12 -20.59
C GLU A 290 -1.54 -3.87 -19.70
N SER A 291 -0.39 -3.22 -19.56
CA SER A 291 -0.24 -2.01 -18.74
C SER A 291 -0.60 -0.77 -19.56
N PRO A 292 -1.41 0.17 -19.01
CA PRO A 292 -1.92 1.33 -19.73
C PRO A 292 -0.90 2.49 -19.79
N PHE A 293 0.37 2.17 -20.01
CA PHE A 293 1.41 3.19 -20.12
C PHE A 293 1.45 3.79 -21.52
N PHE A 294 1.80 5.07 -21.55
CA PHE A 294 2.18 5.76 -22.78
C PHE A 294 3.40 6.66 -22.56
N ASP A 295 4.18 6.86 -23.60
CA ASP A 295 5.38 7.70 -23.55
C ASP A 295 5.11 9.02 -24.27
N GLU A 296 5.42 10.14 -23.61
CA GLU A 296 5.28 11.47 -24.17
C GLU A 296 6.32 12.43 -23.57
N GLY A 297 7.00 13.17 -24.44
CA GLY A 297 8.04 14.13 -24.02
C GLY A 297 9.24 13.49 -23.31
N GLY A 298 9.53 12.22 -23.57
CA GLY A 298 10.59 11.46 -22.88
C GLY A 298 10.22 10.98 -21.48
N HIS A 299 8.94 11.06 -21.11
CA HIS A 299 8.42 10.62 -19.82
C HIS A 299 7.38 9.51 -20.03
N ARG A 300 7.43 8.50 -19.15
CA ARG A 300 6.43 7.43 -19.06
C ARG A 300 5.28 7.88 -18.18
N TRP A 301 4.08 7.78 -18.70
CA TRP A 301 2.82 8.15 -18.03
C TRP A 301 1.92 6.93 -17.84
N LEU A 302 1.20 6.91 -16.74
CA LEU A 302 0.14 5.95 -16.41
C LEU A 302 -1.23 6.62 -16.62
#